data_ad99d07bb319cbb8ec0529ce2bedbfff
#
_entry.id   ad99d07bb319cbb8ec0529ce2bedbfff
#
_cell.length_a   1.000
_cell.length_b   1.000
_cell.length_c   1.000
_cell.angle_alpha   90.00
_cell.angle_beta   90.00
_cell.angle_gamma   90.00
#
_symmetry.space_group_name_H-M   'P 1'
#
loop_
_entity.id
_entity.type
_entity.pdbx_description
1 polymer ?
#
loop_
_entity_poly.entity_id
_entity_poly.type
_entity_poly.pdbx_seq_one_letter_code
_entity_poly.pdbx_strand_id
1 'polypeptide(L)' 'MKDTDAKRVETHLRRTFGNNAVALKPRPKQKDSCEVYIGDEFIGVVYDYVI' A
#
# COMPACT_ATOMS: atom_id res chain seq x y z
N MET A 1 7.90 4.65 3.87
CA MET A 1 7.94 3.23 3.43
C MET A 1 8.80 3.12 2.18
N LYS A 2 9.75 2.19 2.18
CA LYS A 2 10.62 1.97 1.03
C LYS A 2 9.83 1.32 -0.11
N ASP A 3 10.26 1.56 -1.36
CA ASP A 3 9.59 0.99 -2.52
C ASP A 3 9.51 -0.54 -2.45
N THR A 4 10.59 -1.18 -1.97
CA THR A 4 10.62 -2.63 -1.82
C THR A 4 9.56 -3.10 -0.83
N ASP A 5 9.45 -2.42 0.31
CA ASP A 5 8.47 -2.77 1.34
C ASP A 5 7.05 -2.52 0.85
N ALA A 6 6.82 -1.41 0.15
CA ALA A 6 5.51 -1.11 -0.43
C ALA A 6 5.07 -2.20 -1.41
N LYS A 7 5.98 -2.68 -2.24
CA LYS A 7 5.67 -3.75 -3.19
C LYS A 7 5.35 -5.07 -2.49
N ARG A 8 6.05 -5.38 -1.40
CA ARG A 8 5.78 -6.58 -0.62
C ARG A 8 4.41 -6.53 0.03
N VAL A 9 4.06 -5.39 0.60
CA VAL A 9 2.73 -5.19 1.20
C VAL A 9 1.65 -5.25 0.12
N GLU A 10 1.88 -4.61 -1.02
CA GLU A 10 0.94 -4.64 -2.15
C GLU A 10 0.68 -6.08 -2.60
N THR A 11 1.72 -6.88 -2.76
CA THR A 11 1.60 -8.28 -3.15
C THR A 11 0.80 -9.07 -2.11
N HIS A 12 1.09 -8.83 -0.82
CA HIS A 12 0.37 -9.47 0.27
C HIS A 12 -1.12 -9.12 0.24
N LEU A 13 -1.45 -7.86 0.04
CA LEU A 13 -2.84 -7.41 0.00
C LEU A 13 -3.57 -7.97 -1.21
N ARG A 14 -2.91 -8.05 -2.36
CA ARG A 14 -3.50 -8.67 -3.55
C ARG A 14 -3.88 -10.12 -3.31
N ARG A 15 -3.02 -10.86 -2.63
CA ARG A 15 -3.29 -12.25 -2.27
C ARG A 15 -4.42 -12.37 -1.25
N THR A 16 -4.35 -11.53 -0.22
CA THR A 16 -5.32 -11.57 0.88
C THR A 16 -6.74 -11.26 0.39
N PHE A 17 -6.88 -10.28 -0.50
CA PHE A 17 -8.18 -9.89 -1.00
C PHE A 17 -8.54 -10.55 -2.33
N GLY A 18 -7.60 -11.28 -2.93
CA GLY A 18 -7.83 -11.91 -4.23
C GLY A 18 -8.11 -10.89 -5.33
N ASN A 19 -7.48 -9.72 -5.26
CA ASN A 19 -7.77 -8.61 -6.16
C ASN A 19 -6.48 -8.00 -6.70
N ASN A 20 -6.28 -8.11 -8.01
CA ASN A 20 -5.10 -7.59 -8.69
C ASN A 20 -5.14 -6.08 -8.90
N ALA A 21 -6.27 -5.45 -8.61
CA ALA A 21 -6.41 -3.99 -8.75
C ALA A 21 -5.93 -3.23 -7.52
N VAL A 22 -5.51 -3.95 -6.46
CA VAL A 22 -4.96 -3.31 -5.26
C VAL A 22 -3.62 -2.67 -5.62
N ALA A 23 -3.47 -1.40 -5.26
CA ALA A 23 -2.24 -0.64 -5.49
C ALA A 23 -1.91 0.23 -4.30
N LEU A 24 -0.62 0.34 -4.00
CA LEU A 24 -0.13 1.25 -2.98
C LEU A 24 0.55 2.43 -3.66
N LYS A 25 0.18 3.65 -3.24
CA LYS A 25 0.78 4.88 -3.76
C LYS A 25 1.50 5.60 -2.64
N PRO A 26 2.79 5.94 -2.82
CA PRO A 26 3.52 6.65 -1.78
C PRO A 26 2.94 8.05 -1.55
N ARG A 27 2.96 8.49 -0.30
CA ARG A 27 2.48 9.81 0.07
C ARG A 27 3.66 10.79 0.01
N PRO A 28 3.57 11.88 -0.77
CA PRO A 28 4.70 12.79 -0.97
C PRO A 28 5.22 13.44 0.31
N LYS A 29 4.33 13.67 1.27
CA LYS A 29 4.67 14.37 2.52
C LYS A 29 4.82 13.44 3.71
N GLN A 30 4.55 12.15 3.52
CA GLN A 30 4.57 11.14 4.59
C GLN A 30 5.37 9.93 4.10
N LYS A 31 6.63 9.87 4.49
CA LYS A 31 7.52 8.81 4.01
C LYS A 31 7.27 7.45 4.67
N ASP A 32 6.53 7.45 5.77
CA ASP A 32 6.26 6.25 6.56
C ASP A 32 4.92 5.61 6.25
N SER A 33 4.26 6.05 5.20
CA SER A 33 2.95 5.51 4.86
C SER A 33 2.69 5.55 3.35
N CYS A 34 1.74 4.70 2.93
CA CYS A 34 1.27 4.65 1.55
C CYS A 34 -0.25 4.64 1.53
N GLU A 35 -0.82 5.27 0.53
CA GLU A 35 -2.26 5.19 0.28
C GLU A 35 -2.59 3.88 -0.42
N VAL A 36 -3.70 3.27 -0.05
CA VAL A 36 -4.16 2.02 -0.64
C VAL A 36 -5.36 2.29 -1.53
N TYR A 37 -5.29 1.81 -2.76
CA TYR A 37 -6.36 1.96 -3.74
C TYR A 37 -6.78 0.60 -4.27
N ILE A 38 -8.05 0.46 -4.61
CA ILE A 38 -8.54 -0.65 -5.43
C ILE A 38 -9.11 -0.02 -6.69
N GLY A 39 -8.42 -0.22 -7.81
CA GLY A 39 -8.74 0.51 -9.02
C GLY A 39 -8.50 2.00 -8.79
N ASP A 40 -9.51 2.81 -9.01
CA ASP A 40 -9.44 4.25 -8.80
C ASP A 40 -9.98 4.69 -7.44
N GLU A 41 -10.37 3.75 -6.60
CA GLU A 41 -11.04 4.04 -5.34
C GLU A 41 -10.07 4.01 -4.17
N PHE A 42 -10.00 5.11 -3.43
CA PHE A 42 -9.21 5.20 -2.21
C PHE A 42 -9.91 4.42 -1.09
N ILE A 43 -9.17 3.54 -0.43
CA ILE A 43 -9.74 2.73 0.65
C ILE A 43 -9.05 2.89 1.99
N GLY A 44 -7.85 3.42 2.03
CA GLY A 44 -7.18 3.59 3.31
C GLY A 44 -5.73 3.94 3.20
N VAL A 45 -5.03 3.89 4.34
CA VAL A 45 -3.61 4.21 4.46
C VAL A 45 -2.92 3.09 5.23
N VAL A 46 -1.77 2.65 4.73
CA VAL A 46 -0.91 1.69 5.41
C VAL A 46 0.30 2.43 5.95
N TYR A 47 0.60 2.21 7.22
CA TYR A 47 1.74 2.84 7.89
C TYR A 47 2.87 1.84 8.06
N ASP A 48 4.10 2.36 7.94
CA ASP A 48 5.32 1.59 8.14
C ASP A 48 5.75 1.76 9.59
N TYR A 49 5.29 0.88 10.46
CA TYR A 49 5.67 0.91 11.86
C TYR A 49 6.89 0.05 12.10
N VAL A 50 7.90 0.64 12.72
CA VAL A 50 9.04 -0.11 13.24
C VAL A 50 8.78 -0.34 14.72
N ILE A 51 8.60 -1.58 15.06
CA ILE A 51 8.38 -1.99 16.44
C ILE A 51 9.68 -2.51 17.02
#